data_b40bbd427181c7cf5bdaefb32dbe3323
#
_entry.id   b40bbd427181c7cf5bdaefb32dbe3323
#
_cell.length_a   1.000
_cell.length_b   1.000
_cell.length_c   1.000
_cell.angle_alpha   90.00
_cell.angle_beta   90.00
_cell.angle_gamma   90.00
#
_symmetry.space_group_name_H-M   'P 1'
#
loop_
_entity.id
_entity.type
_entity.pdbx_description
1 polymer ?
#
loop_
_entity_poly.entity_id
_entity_poly.type
_entity_poly.pdbx_seq_one_letter_code
_entity_poly.pdbx_strand_id
1 'polypeptide(L)'
;MNFRHNSWDLRFKEPFGALPKGSQVTIRVYTTHAVNVKLRTFYNSIEHFYDMVPSKFPDMMEYTLTLPDQPGVLWYDFCYEHEGRNYCYGTQNDTLGGEGQIYEAFPPSYQITLYDKVREMPAWYTEGIMYQIFPDRFNKGEKKTFEPQYKKQSLIHGNWEDSP
;
A
#
# COMPACT_ATOMS: atom_id res chain seq x y z
N MET A 1 -19.67 0.96 19.23
CA MET A 1 -18.29 1.51 19.14
C MET A 1 -17.92 1.70 17.68
N ASN A 2 -17.38 2.86 17.34
CA ASN A 2 -16.93 3.12 15.96
C ASN A 2 -15.45 3.49 15.98
N PHE A 3 -14.60 2.54 15.55
CA PHE A 3 -13.15 2.72 15.42
C PHE A 3 -12.74 2.33 14.01
N ARG A 4 -12.11 3.24 13.26
CA ARG A 4 -11.82 3.06 11.83
C ARG A 4 -10.46 3.62 11.46
N HIS A 5 -9.76 2.85 10.66
CA HIS A 5 -8.56 3.27 9.94
C HIS A 5 -8.57 2.61 8.55
N ASN A 6 -8.10 3.36 7.56
CA ASN A 6 -7.93 2.83 6.20
C ASN A 6 -6.56 3.26 5.68
N SER A 7 -5.64 2.31 5.56
CA SER A 7 -4.27 2.59 5.17
C SER A 7 -4.12 3.08 3.71
N TRP A 8 -5.17 2.99 2.89
CA TRP A 8 -5.20 3.47 1.51
C TRP A 8 -5.77 4.88 1.35
N ASP A 9 -6.33 5.45 2.41
CA ASP A 9 -6.93 6.78 2.39
C ASP A 9 -5.97 7.80 3.05
N LEU A 10 -5.60 8.86 2.32
CA LEU A 10 -4.71 9.92 2.80
C LEU A 10 -5.22 10.65 4.06
N ARG A 11 -6.53 10.59 4.33
CA ARG A 11 -7.06 11.13 5.59
C ARG A 11 -6.54 10.37 6.80
N PHE A 12 -6.25 9.07 6.64
CA PHE A 12 -5.80 8.20 7.71
C PHE A 12 -4.29 7.97 7.72
N LYS A 13 -3.64 7.96 6.57
CA LYS A 13 -2.18 7.76 6.45
C LYS A 13 -1.58 8.72 5.42
N GLU A 14 -0.73 9.64 5.86
CA GLU A 14 -0.14 10.69 5.03
C GLU A 14 1.35 10.85 5.36
N PRO A 15 2.27 10.70 4.37
CA PRO A 15 2.02 10.35 2.97
C PRO A 15 1.62 8.88 2.76
N PHE A 16 1.07 8.60 1.58
CA PHE A 16 0.69 7.25 1.15
C PHE A 16 1.90 6.46 0.60
N GLY A 17 1.79 5.11 0.63
CA GLY A 17 2.74 4.21 -0.01
C GLY A 17 3.98 3.92 0.82
N ALA A 18 5.05 3.50 0.14
CA ALA A 18 6.38 3.34 0.70
C ALA A 18 7.03 4.69 0.96
N LEU A 19 7.84 4.81 2.02
CA LEU A 19 8.39 6.07 2.48
C LEU A 19 9.91 6.00 2.62
N PRO A 20 10.61 7.14 2.46
CA PRO A 20 12.03 7.20 2.76
C PRO A 20 12.29 6.91 4.24
N LYS A 21 13.36 6.18 4.54
CA LYS A 21 13.84 6.05 5.91
C LYS A 21 14.08 7.42 6.55
N GLY A 22 13.86 7.56 7.85
CA GLY A 22 14.02 8.83 8.58
C GLY A 22 12.99 9.91 8.28
N SER A 23 12.07 9.70 7.33
CA SER A 23 11.00 10.66 7.04
C SER A 23 9.88 10.59 8.08
N GLN A 24 8.86 11.42 7.92
CA GLN A 24 7.71 11.45 8.82
C GLN A 24 6.45 10.94 8.13
N VAL A 25 5.59 10.29 8.90
CA VAL A 25 4.25 9.88 8.50
C VAL A 25 3.24 10.22 9.59
N THR A 26 2.13 10.81 9.22
CA THR A 26 1.01 11.03 10.12
C THR A 26 -0.01 9.92 9.94
N ILE A 27 -0.33 9.23 11.03
CA ILE A 27 -1.29 8.13 11.08
C ILE A 27 -2.45 8.57 11.93
N ARG A 28 -3.68 8.38 11.42
CA ARG A 28 -4.91 8.82 12.05
C ARG A 28 -5.90 7.66 12.19
N VAL A 29 -6.72 7.74 13.22
CA VAL A 29 -7.87 6.86 13.43
C VAL A 29 -9.11 7.70 13.68
N TYR A 30 -10.24 7.26 13.18
CA TYR A 30 -11.55 7.78 13.57
C TYR A 30 -12.05 7.00 14.78
N THR A 31 -12.48 7.68 15.83
CA THR A 31 -13.07 7.05 17.00
C THR A 31 -13.97 8.01 17.77
N THR A 32 -15.12 7.52 18.27
CA THR A 32 -16.08 8.35 19.00
C THR A 32 -16.10 8.10 20.51
N HIS A 33 -15.62 7.00 21.01
CA HIS A 33 -15.74 6.65 22.43
C HIS A 33 -14.55 5.84 22.97
N ALA A 34 -13.47 5.71 22.20
CA ALA A 34 -12.27 5.07 22.67
C ALA A 34 -11.45 6.04 23.53
N VAL A 35 -10.85 5.52 24.58
CA VAL A 35 -9.89 6.23 25.44
C VAL A 35 -8.54 5.51 25.38
N ASN A 36 -7.48 6.17 25.84
CA ASN A 36 -6.13 5.59 25.88
C ASN A 36 -5.69 5.05 24.51
N VAL A 37 -6.01 5.78 23.43
CA VAL A 37 -5.70 5.35 22.04
C VAL A 37 -4.20 5.44 21.82
N LYS A 38 -3.60 4.31 21.45
CA LYS A 38 -2.16 4.19 21.20
C LYS A 38 -1.92 3.66 19.79
N LEU A 39 -0.95 4.25 19.13
CA LEU A 39 -0.30 3.67 17.95
C LEU A 39 0.77 2.70 18.44
N ARG A 40 0.64 1.42 18.13
CA ARG A 40 1.67 0.41 18.35
C ARG A 40 2.47 0.24 17.07
N THR A 41 3.79 0.19 17.18
CA THR A 41 4.69 -0.08 16.06
C THR A 41 5.66 -1.20 16.39
N PHE A 42 6.07 -1.94 15.35
CA PHE A 42 7.04 -3.00 15.47
C PHE A 42 8.03 -2.91 14.31
N TYR A 43 9.32 -2.80 14.66
CA TYR A 43 10.41 -2.69 13.70
C TYR A 43 11.67 -3.36 14.26
N ASN A 44 12.31 -4.24 13.47
CA ASN A 44 13.52 -4.99 13.89
C ASN A 44 13.41 -5.62 15.27
N SER A 45 12.29 -6.29 15.55
CA SER A 45 12.00 -6.94 16.85
C SER A 45 11.85 -5.97 18.04
N ILE A 46 11.73 -4.67 17.78
CA ILE A 46 11.50 -3.66 18.82
C ILE A 46 10.08 -3.14 18.68
N GLU A 47 9.36 -3.16 19.78
CA GLU A 47 7.98 -2.67 19.91
C GLU A 47 7.95 -1.31 20.60
N HIS A 48 7.13 -0.41 20.09
CA HIS A 48 6.87 0.88 20.71
C HIS A 48 5.37 1.20 20.73
N PHE A 49 4.95 1.92 21.78
CA PHE A 49 3.60 2.45 21.91
C PHE A 49 3.64 3.97 22.03
N TYR A 50 2.84 4.64 21.23
CA TYR A 50 2.75 6.09 21.18
C TYR A 50 1.33 6.52 21.52
N ASP A 51 1.16 7.42 22.48
CA ASP A 51 -0.15 7.99 22.80
C ASP A 51 -0.59 8.91 21.67
N MET A 52 -1.76 8.63 21.10
CA MET A 52 -2.32 9.45 20.03
C MET A 52 -3.02 10.68 20.64
N VAL A 53 -2.97 11.77 19.90
CA VAL A 53 -3.57 13.05 20.31
C VAL A 53 -4.75 13.41 19.39
N PRO A 54 -5.69 14.27 19.87
CA PRO A 54 -6.77 14.74 19.00
C PRO A 54 -6.22 15.41 17.72
N SER A 55 -6.78 15.05 16.58
CA SER A 55 -6.47 15.63 15.28
C SER A 55 -7.24 16.92 15.05
N LYS A 56 -6.82 17.70 14.04
CA LYS A 56 -7.61 18.82 13.51
C LYS A 56 -8.95 18.39 12.87
N PHE A 57 -9.09 17.10 12.53
CA PHE A 57 -10.32 16.55 11.97
C PHE A 57 -11.24 16.07 13.11
N PRO A 58 -12.55 16.37 13.03
CA PRO A 58 -13.50 15.94 14.06
C PRO A 58 -13.46 14.41 14.28
N ASP A 59 -13.53 13.99 15.54
CA ASP A 59 -13.57 12.58 15.95
C ASP A 59 -12.36 11.74 15.47
N MET A 60 -11.24 12.39 15.16
CA MET A 60 -10.00 11.70 14.80
C MET A 60 -8.90 11.93 15.83
N MET A 61 -8.14 10.87 16.08
CA MET A 61 -6.88 10.91 16.83
C MET A 61 -5.73 10.72 15.84
N GLU A 62 -4.58 11.35 16.10
CA GLU A 62 -3.42 11.26 15.23
C GLU A 62 -2.10 11.12 15.98
N TYR A 63 -1.12 10.55 15.31
CA TYR A 63 0.27 10.58 15.72
C TYR A 63 1.17 10.76 14.49
N THR A 64 2.14 11.69 14.60
CA THR A 64 3.17 11.87 13.56
C THR A 64 4.42 11.13 14.00
N LEU A 65 4.68 10.02 13.31
CA LEU A 65 5.80 9.13 13.58
C LEU A 65 7.00 9.55 12.74
N THR A 66 8.17 9.70 13.37
CA THR A 66 9.45 9.73 12.66
C THR A 66 9.88 8.30 12.40
N LEU A 67 10.06 7.95 11.14
CA LEU A 67 10.37 6.60 10.70
C LEU A 67 11.82 6.22 11.03
N PRO A 68 12.13 4.93 11.24
CA PRO A 68 13.49 4.44 11.43
C PRO A 68 14.45 4.90 10.33
N ASP A 69 15.72 5.13 10.69
CA ASP A 69 16.79 5.52 9.75
C ASP A 69 17.50 4.32 9.11
N GLN A 70 16.78 3.23 8.93
CA GLN A 70 17.23 2.05 8.22
C GLN A 70 16.11 1.56 7.29
N PRO A 71 16.42 1.05 6.09
CA PRO A 71 15.41 0.47 5.21
C PRO A 71 14.85 -0.82 5.80
N GLY A 72 13.59 -1.11 5.52
CA GLY A 72 12.93 -2.31 6.05
C GLY A 72 11.42 -2.21 6.00
N VAL A 73 10.75 -3.00 6.82
CA VAL A 73 9.29 -2.96 6.98
C VAL A 73 8.96 -2.60 8.42
N LEU A 74 8.27 -1.50 8.60
CA LEU A 74 7.67 -1.12 9.87
C LEU A 74 6.22 -1.60 9.87
N TRP A 75 5.86 -2.30 10.93
CA TRP A 75 4.50 -2.76 11.16
C TRP A 75 3.81 -1.85 12.17
N TYR A 76 2.53 -1.60 12.01
CA TYR A 76 1.76 -0.80 12.95
C TYR A 76 0.31 -1.28 13.07
N ASP A 77 -0.25 -1.07 14.24
CA ASP A 77 -1.66 -1.26 14.58
C ASP A 77 -2.04 -0.33 15.73
N PHE A 78 -3.24 -0.45 16.23
CA PHE A 78 -3.74 0.44 17.28
C PHE A 78 -4.25 -0.38 18.45
N CYS A 79 -4.00 0.14 19.67
CA CYS A 79 -4.59 -0.37 20.89
C CYS A 79 -5.37 0.75 21.57
N TYR A 80 -6.48 0.44 22.17
CA TYR A 80 -7.35 1.40 22.83
C TYR A 80 -8.23 0.73 23.87
N GLU A 81 -8.83 1.54 24.76
CA GLU A 81 -9.77 1.10 25.76
C GLU A 81 -11.18 1.59 25.42
N HIS A 82 -12.17 0.75 25.65
CA HIS A 82 -13.58 1.07 25.51
C HIS A 82 -14.38 0.35 26.59
N GLU A 83 -15.17 1.10 27.39
CA GLU A 83 -15.98 0.56 28.49
C GLU A 83 -15.19 -0.34 29.46
N GLY A 84 -13.93 0.08 29.76
CA GLY A 84 -13.06 -0.65 30.69
C GLY A 84 -12.45 -1.94 30.13
N ARG A 85 -12.53 -2.17 28.82
CA ARG A 85 -11.90 -3.32 28.13
C ARG A 85 -10.91 -2.84 27.08
N ASN A 86 -9.83 -3.60 26.94
CA ASN A 86 -8.82 -3.33 25.93
C ASN A 86 -9.18 -4.01 24.61
N TYR A 87 -9.00 -3.27 23.52
CA TYR A 87 -9.18 -3.72 22.15
C TYR A 87 -7.99 -3.30 21.30
N CYS A 88 -7.79 -4.00 20.20
CA CYS A 88 -6.86 -3.60 19.18
C CYS A 88 -7.56 -3.47 17.83
N TYR A 89 -6.95 -2.71 16.93
CA TYR A 89 -7.45 -2.54 15.56
C TYR A 89 -6.30 -2.70 14.59
N GLY A 90 -6.44 -3.58 13.63
CA GLY A 90 -5.43 -3.86 12.63
C GLY A 90 -6.04 -4.20 11.28
N THR A 91 -5.21 -4.63 10.34
CA THR A 91 -5.69 -5.05 9.02
C THR A 91 -6.58 -6.29 9.12
N GLN A 92 -7.36 -6.55 8.10
CA GLN A 92 -8.13 -7.79 7.99
C GLN A 92 -7.22 -9.01 7.85
N ASN A 93 -7.79 -10.20 7.94
CA ASN A 93 -7.03 -11.46 7.89
C ASN A 93 -6.31 -11.70 6.55
N ASP A 94 -6.70 -11.00 5.49
CA ASP A 94 -6.00 -11.04 4.20
C ASP A 94 -4.66 -10.30 4.21
N THR A 95 -4.43 -9.44 5.24
CA THR A 95 -3.20 -8.65 5.44
C THR A 95 -2.85 -7.69 4.30
N LEU A 96 -3.80 -7.39 3.40
CA LEU A 96 -3.56 -6.53 2.25
C LEU A 96 -3.62 -5.02 2.56
N GLY A 97 -3.99 -4.65 3.80
CA GLY A 97 -4.18 -3.25 4.18
C GLY A 97 -5.62 -2.77 3.93
N GLY A 98 -5.79 -1.48 3.67
CA GLY A 98 -7.12 -0.88 3.51
C GLY A 98 -7.85 -0.68 4.83
N GLU A 99 -9.16 -0.88 4.84
CA GLU A 99 -9.96 -0.80 6.06
C GLU A 99 -9.73 -2.04 6.93
N GLY A 100 -9.51 -1.83 8.22
CA GLY A 100 -9.25 -2.90 9.16
C GLY A 100 -10.47 -3.35 9.94
N GLN A 101 -10.20 -4.09 11.00
CA GLN A 101 -11.22 -4.58 11.93
C GLN A 101 -10.74 -4.59 13.38
N ILE A 102 -11.67 -4.80 14.31
CA ILE A 102 -11.43 -4.82 15.74
C ILE A 102 -11.09 -6.22 16.20
N TYR A 103 -10.14 -6.33 17.13
CA TYR A 103 -9.68 -7.57 17.75
C TYR A 103 -9.65 -7.44 19.28
N GLU A 104 -9.86 -8.54 19.98
CA GLU A 104 -9.68 -8.63 21.45
C GLU A 104 -8.25 -9.01 21.83
N ALA A 105 -7.41 -9.31 20.86
CA ALA A 105 -5.99 -9.61 21.00
C ALA A 105 -5.18 -8.82 19.99
N PHE A 106 -3.86 -8.97 19.94
CA PHE A 106 -3.03 -8.31 18.94
C PHE A 106 -3.41 -8.76 17.53
N PRO A 107 -3.71 -7.81 16.63
CA PRO A 107 -4.18 -8.08 15.28
C PRO A 107 -3.02 -8.32 14.31
N PRO A 108 -3.31 -8.78 13.09
CA PRO A 108 -2.43 -8.56 11.97
C PRO A 108 -2.20 -7.06 11.75
N SER A 109 -0.92 -6.65 11.71
CA SER A 109 -0.54 -5.24 11.62
C SER A 109 -0.55 -4.74 10.17
N TYR A 110 -0.76 -3.44 9.97
CA TYR A 110 -0.47 -2.74 8.73
C TYR A 110 1.03 -2.63 8.52
N GLN A 111 1.46 -2.40 7.28
CA GLN A 111 2.88 -2.25 6.98
C GLN A 111 3.20 -0.92 6.30
N ILE A 112 4.42 -0.42 6.55
CA ILE A 112 5.04 0.67 5.82
C ILE A 112 6.41 0.19 5.35
N THR A 113 6.62 0.14 4.04
CA THR A 113 7.93 -0.16 3.48
C THR A 113 8.81 1.09 3.52
N LEU A 114 9.99 0.95 4.14
CA LEU A 114 11.00 2.01 4.24
C LEU A 114 12.10 1.74 3.22
N TYR A 115 12.43 2.74 2.40
CA TYR A 115 13.49 2.62 1.40
C TYR A 115 14.65 3.60 1.67
N ASP A 116 15.85 3.25 1.23
CA ASP A 116 17.07 4.02 1.49
C ASP A 116 17.20 5.22 0.55
N LYS A 117 16.95 5.01 -0.75
CA LYS A 117 17.13 6.04 -1.77
C LYS A 117 15.96 6.05 -2.75
N VAL A 118 15.51 7.25 -3.09
CA VAL A 118 14.67 7.44 -4.27
C VAL A 118 15.54 7.12 -5.51
N ARG A 119 15.12 6.17 -6.31
CA ARG A 119 15.69 6.03 -7.67
C ARG A 119 15.12 7.16 -8.51
N GLU A 120 15.99 8.05 -8.94
CA GLU A 120 15.60 9.05 -9.93
C GLU A 120 15.26 8.32 -11.23
N MET A 121 13.98 8.33 -11.57
CA MET A 121 13.54 7.82 -12.86
C MET A 121 13.74 8.93 -13.89
N PRO A 122 14.31 8.61 -15.07
CA PRO A 122 14.45 9.60 -16.14
C PRO A 122 13.07 10.19 -16.52
N ALA A 123 13.02 11.51 -16.72
CA ALA A 123 11.78 12.22 -17.04
C ALA A 123 11.06 11.63 -18.26
N TRP A 124 11.80 11.20 -19.27
CA TRP A 124 11.22 10.56 -20.45
C TRP A 124 10.42 9.27 -20.14
N TYR A 125 10.77 8.59 -19.05
CA TYR A 125 10.05 7.37 -18.61
C TYR A 125 8.80 7.72 -17.80
N THR A 126 8.87 8.71 -16.92
CA THR A 126 7.75 9.12 -16.06
C THR A 126 6.72 9.98 -16.76
N GLU A 127 7.14 10.73 -17.79
CA GLU A 127 6.29 11.63 -18.58
C GLU A 127 5.84 11.03 -19.90
N GLY A 128 6.39 9.86 -20.27
CA GLY A 128 6.10 9.17 -21.52
C GLY A 128 4.98 8.14 -21.38
N ILE A 129 4.39 7.81 -22.53
CA ILE A 129 3.51 6.65 -22.68
C ILE A 129 4.31 5.54 -23.32
N MET A 130 4.41 4.39 -22.66
CA MET A 130 5.05 3.21 -23.24
C MET A 130 4.00 2.40 -24.01
N TYR A 131 4.27 2.15 -25.27
CA TYR A 131 3.43 1.30 -26.12
C TYR A 131 4.24 0.09 -26.60
N GLN A 132 3.83 -1.10 -26.20
CA GLN A 132 4.47 -2.34 -26.63
C GLN A 132 3.69 -2.95 -27.81
N ILE A 133 4.38 -3.19 -28.91
CA ILE A 133 3.81 -3.80 -30.10
C ILE A 133 4.34 -5.22 -30.22
N PHE A 134 3.44 -6.18 -30.36
CA PHE A 134 3.74 -7.55 -30.77
C PHE A 134 3.51 -7.66 -32.29
N PRO A 135 4.57 -7.63 -33.10
CA PRO A 135 4.42 -7.54 -34.55
C PRO A 135 3.68 -8.72 -35.17
N ASP A 136 3.78 -9.88 -34.54
CA ASP A 136 3.10 -11.13 -34.97
C ASP A 136 1.59 -11.08 -34.70
N ARG A 137 1.15 -10.21 -33.79
CA ARG A 137 -0.26 -10.04 -33.40
C ARG A 137 -0.81 -8.66 -33.67
N PHE A 138 -0.06 -7.81 -34.35
CA PHE A 138 -0.47 -6.46 -34.71
C PHE A 138 -1.14 -6.42 -36.10
N ASN A 139 -1.36 -5.25 -36.63
CA ASN A 139 -1.98 -5.10 -37.94
C ASN A 139 -1.02 -5.46 -39.06
N LYS A 140 -1.48 -6.31 -39.98
CA LYS A 140 -0.76 -6.77 -41.17
C LYS A 140 -0.44 -5.67 -42.20
N GLY A 141 -1.19 -4.54 -42.16
CA GLY A 141 -1.12 -3.50 -43.16
C GLY A 141 -1.70 -3.92 -44.53
N GLU A 142 -1.90 -2.95 -45.40
CA GLU A 142 -2.48 -3.18 -46.72
C GLU A 142 -1.45 -3.66 -47.78
N LYS A 143 -0.19 -3.23 -47.62
CA LYS A 143 0.89 -3.66 -48.50
C LYS A 143 1.44 -5.00 -48.07
N LYS A 144 0.90 -6.08 -48.71
CA LYS A 144 1.48 -7.32 -48.44
C LYS A 144 2.08 -8.05 -49.51
N THR A 145 3.29 -8.25 -49.40
CA THR A 145 3.90 -9.44 -49.96
C THR A 145 5.08 -9.83 -49.10
N PHE A 146 4.81 -10.06 -47.87
CA PHE A 146 5.80 -10.79 -47.08
C PHE A 146 5.46 -12.27 -47.20
N GLU A 147 6.23 -12.96 -48.04
CA GLU A 147 6.31 -14.41 -47.98
C GLU A 147 7.45 -14.78 -47.06
N PRO A 148 7.19 -15.15 -45.82
CA PRO A 148 8.25 -15.53 -44.91
C PRO A 148 8.95 -16.76 -45.47
N GLN A 149 10.28 -16.71 -45.54
CA GLN A 149 11.11 -17.87 -45.94
C GLN A 149 10.83 -19.11 -45.05
N TYR A 150 10.16 -18.92 -43.94
CA TYR A 150 9.85 -19.95 -42.95
C TYR A 150 8.37 -20.33 -42.90
N LYS A 151 7.65 -20.16 -44.02
CA LYS A 151 6.21 -20.47 -44.14
C LYS A 151 5.83 -21.92 -43.68
N LYS A 152 6.77 -22.84 -43.74
CA LYS A 152 6.55 -24.23 -43.35
C LYS A 152 6.55 -24.46 -41.85
N GLN A 153 6.97 -23.49 -41.03
CA GLN A 153 7.08 -23.61 -39.58
C GLN A 153 6.24 -22.58 -38.82
N SER A 154 5.55 -21.67 -39.53
CA SER A 154 4.75 -20.63 -38.91
C SER A 154 3.29 -21.02 -38.91
N LEU A 155 2.68 -21.04 -37.74
CA LEU A 155 1.25 -21.17 -37.56
C LEU A 155 0.60 -19.81 -37.74
N ILE A 156 -0.35 -19.70 -38.68
CA ILE A 156 -1.12 -18.47 -38.85
C ILE A 156 -2.48 -18.68 -38.24
N HIS A 157 -2.75 -17.93 -37.14
CA HIS A 157 -4.04 -17.96 -36.48
C HIS A 157 -5.03 -17.03 -37.22
N GLY A 158 -6.25 -17.56 -37.45
CA GLY A 158 -7.33 -16.83 -38.11
C GLY A 158 -8.03 -15.86 -37.17
N ASN A 159 -8.09 -16.21 -35.88
CA ASN A 159 -8.70 -15.43 -34.85
C ASN A 159 -7.67 -14.91 -33.86
N TRP A 160 -7.93 -13.71 -33.35
CA TRP A 160 -7.08 -13.08 -32.33
C TRP A 160 -7.03 -13.89 -31.02
N GLU A 161 -8.10 -14.62 -30.70
CA GLU A 161 -8.26 -15.38 -29.47
C GLU A 161 -7.67 -16.79 -29.51
N ASP A 162 -7.15 -17.21 -30.68
CA ASP A 162 -6.52 -18.52 -30.81
C ASP A 162 -5.25 -18.58 -29.93
N SER A 163 -5.08 -19.69 -29.23
CA SER A 163 -3.86 -19.93 -28.46
C SER A 163 -2.64 -20.02 -29.38
N PRO A 164 -1.48 -19.43 -28.98
CA PRO A 164 -0.25 -19.49 -29.72
C PRO A 164 0.33 -20.89 -29.82
#